data_62db4d696a96b2439e62872f82dcf075
#
_entry.id   62db4d696a96b2439e62872f82dcf075
#
_cell.length_a   1.000
_cell.length_b   1.000
_cell.length_c   1.000
_cell.angle_alpha   90.00
_cell.angle_beta   90.00
_cell.angle_gamma   90.00
#
_symmetry.space_group_name_H-M   'P 1'
#
loop_
_entity.id
_entity.type
_entity.pdbx_description
1 polymer ?
#
loop_
_entity_poly.entity_id
_entity_poly.type
_entity_poly.pdbx_seq_one_letter_code
_entity_poly.pdbx_strand_id
1 'polypeptide(L)'
;MPSDFKFSVRAHQSITHKYKLQPVEEVLEAFERMKQICGKLNAEVMHLQVPSSFELTKTSIINLRNVLSSVSLQKLRLALEIRGVRSSQLPPELLNTMREYNIVHCTDLSRGEMPAYESDILYTRLFGKGKHNVYQPTDEELSEIDNEASSGKSEKIAMSFHFVRMYKDAARLKTYKQSGKFPMITRSTGLASLEEVLSEDARFPSAKQELIRSQGWKIFDLTETNRIHVGDLLGKLPEATYNDLGEVAERLKRVMR
;
A
#
# COMPACT_ATOMS: atom_id res chain seq x y z
N MET A 1 4.75 12.19 20.97
CA MET A 1 4.61 10.91 20.23
C MET A 1 5.07 9.78 21.16
N PRO A 2 4.55 8.54 20.99
CA PRO A 2 5.08 7.39 21.73
C PRO A 2 6.59 7.23 21.48
N SER A 3 7.33 6.75 22.48
CA SER A 3 8.80 6.62 22.43
C SER A 3 9.28 5.59 21.40
N ASP A 4 8.41 4.64 21.05
CA ASP A 4 8.62 3.56 20.08
C ASP A 4 8.18 3.92 18.67
N PHE A 5 7.66 5.12 18.43
CA PHE A 5 7.22 5.57 17.11
C PHE A 5 8.40 5.70 16.16
N LYS A 6 8.31 5.03 14.99
CA LYS A 6 9.33 5.03 13.96
C LYS A 6 8.86 5.77 12.71
N PHE A 7 9.76 6.53 12.11
CA PHE A 7 9.54 7.17 10.82
C PHE A 7 10.24 6.40 9.71
N SER A 8 9.60 6.34 8.53
CA SER A 8 10.29 6.18 7.27
C SER A 8 10.12 7.47 6.45
N VAL A 9 11.15 7.90 5.76
CA VAL A 9 11.17 9.19 5.06
C VAL A 9 11.23 8.95 3.57
N ARG A 10 10.27 9.50 2.82
CA ARG A 10 10.34 9.46 1.36
C ARG A 10 11.35 10.51 0.87
N ALA A 11 12.26 10.09 -0.01
CA ALA A 11 13.23 10.98 -0.64
C ALA A 11 12.56 12.09 -1.46
N HIS A 12 13.19 13.25 -1.49
CA HIS A 12 12.69 14.39 -2.25
C HIS A 12 12.63 14.07 -3.74
N GLN A 13 11.60 14.59 -4.42
CA GLN A 13 11.35 14.34 -5.84
C GLN A 13 12.49 14.76 -6.78
N SER A 14 13.34 15.71 -6.39
CA SER A 14 14.52 16.07 -7.18
C SER A 14 15.43 14.88 -7.41
N ILE A 15 15.61 14.01 -6.42
CA ILE A 15 16.50 12.83 -6.50
C ILE A 15 15.93 11.83 -7.50
N THR A 16 14.66 11.49 -7.41
CA THR A 16 14.07 10.33 -8.10
C THR A 16 13.30 10.69 -9.37
N HIS A 17 12.64 11.85 -9.42
CA HIS A 17 11.78 12.26 -10.54
C HIS A 17 12.46 13.27 -11.46
N LYS A 18 13.01 14.36 -10.92
CA LYS A 18 13.61 15.42 -11.72
C LYS A 18 14.94 14.96 -12.34
N TYR A 19 15.87 14.53 -11.53
CA TYR A 19 17.21 14.14 -11.97
C TYR A 19 17.40 12.62 -12.13
N LYS A 20 16.35 11.81 -11.83
CA LYS A 20 16.34 10.36 -12.10
C LYS A 20 17.61 9.64 -11.63
N LEU A 21 18.06 9.94 -10.40
CA LEU A 21 19.26 9.37 -9.78
C LEU A 21 20.56 9.65 -10.54
N GLN A 22 20.64 10.72 -11.32
CA GLN A 22 21.92 11.15 -11.94
C GLN A 22 22.87 11.68 -10.87
N PRO A 23 24.20 11.41 -10.99
CA PRO A 23 25.21 11.84 -10.01
C PRO A 23 25.59 13.32 -10.22
N VAL A 24 24.61 14.22 -10.11
CA VAL A 24 24.78 15.68 -10.21
C VAL A 24 24.78 16.31 -8.82
N GLU A 25 25.36 17.50 -8.68
CA GLU A 25 25.51 18.18 -7.40
C GLU A 25 24.18 18.35 -6.67
N GLU A 26 23.10 18.73 -7.39
CA GLU A 26 21.77 18.92 -6.82
C GLU A 26 21.18 17.62 -6.21
N VAL A 27 21.53 16.46 -6.77
CA VAL A 27 21.11 15.16 -6.22
C VAL A 27 21.90 14.86 -4.95
N LEU A 28 23.22 15.07 -4.95
CA LEU A 28 24.05 14.82 -3.79
C LEU A 28 23.67 15.74 -2.61
N GLU A 29 23.48 17.04 -2.88
CA GLU A 29 22.98 17.98 -1.86
C GLU A 29 21.60 17.60 -1.34
N ALA A 30 20.67 17.22 -2.23
CA ALA A 30 19.35 16.76 -1.81
C ALA A 30 19.42 15.50 -0.94
N PHE A 31 20.33 14.57 -1.26
CA PHE A 31 20.58 13.37 -0.45
C PHE A 31 21.08 13.75 0.95
N GLU A 32 22.05 14.65 1.06
CA GLU A 32 22.56 15.10 2.35
C GLU A 32 21.48 15.78 3.20
N ARG A 33 20.67 16.64 2.60
CA ARG A 33 19.51 17.25 3.30
C ARG A 33 18.52 16.18 3.79
N MET A 34 18.21 15.17 2.96
CA MET A 34 17.31 14.08 3.36
C MET A 34 17.89 13.23 4.49
N LYS A 35 19.21 12.97 4.48
CA LYS A 35 19.90 12.29 5.58
C LYS A 35 19.79 13.06 6.91
N GLN A 36 19.97 14.38 6.86
CA GLN A 36 19.80 15.24 8.04
C GLN A 36 18.36 15.15 8.58
N ILE A 37 17.34 15.15 7.70
CA ILE A 37 15.94 14.97 8.09
C ILE A 37 15.75 13.59 8.73
N CYS A 38 16.25 12.53 8.12
CA CYS A 38 16.20 11.18 8.68
C CYS A 38 16.84 11.12 10.06
N GLY A 39 18.01 11.75 10.23
CA GLY A 39 18.69 11.82 11.53
C GLY A 39 17.87 12.53 12.60
N LYS A 40 17.25 13.69 12.28
CA LYS A 40 16.37 14.43 13.20
C LYS A 40 15.13 13.66 13.59
N LEU A 41 14.59 12.85 12.67
CA LEU A 41 13.41 12.01 12.89
C LEU A 41 13.74 10.63 13.47
N ASN A 42 15.01 10.31 13.66
CA ASN A 42 15.47 8.95 13.99
C ASN A 42 14.88 7.88 13.04
N ALA A 43 14.82 8.22 11.75
CA ALA A 43 14.29 7.34 10.72
C ALA A 43 15.35 6.32 10.28
N GLU A 44 14.98 5.05 10.29
CA GLU A 44 15.88 3.95 9.87
C GLU A 44 15.86 3.74 8.36
N VAL A 45 14.77 4.14 7.68
CA VAL A 45 14.58 3.90 6.24
C VAL A 45 14.30 5.20 5.49
N MET A 46 15.05 5.44 4.41
CA MET A 46 14.73 6.44 3.39
C MET A 46 14.22 5.72 2.13
N HIS A 47 13.00 6.03 1.73
CA HIS A 47 12.33 5.41 0.60
C HIS A 47 12.58 6.20 -0.69
N LEU A 48 13.24 5.56 -1.65
CA LEU A 48 13.48 6.06 -3.00
C LEU A 48 12.41 5.48 -3.95
N GLN A 49 11.44 6.29 -4.34
CA GLN A 49 10.46 5.89 -5.34
C GLN A 49 10.83 6.50 -6.68
N VAL A 50 11.15 5.67 -7.66
CA VAL A 50 11.33 6.13 -9.05
C VAL A 50 10.04 5.98 -9.84
N PRO A 51 9.72 6.94 -10.74
CA PRO A 51 8.49 6.90 -11.52
C PRO A 51 8.53 5.79 -12.59
N SER A 52 7.36 5.42 -13.13
CA SER A 52 7.26 4.45 -14.23
C SER A 52 7.95 4.92 -15.53
N SER A 53 8.24 6.21 -15.66
CA SER A 53 9.04 6.78 -16.75
C SER A 53 10.55 6.64 -16.54
N PHE A 54 10.98 5.99 -15.46
CA PHE A 54 12.38 5.69 -15.21
C PHE A 54 12.79 4.43 -15.98
N GLU A 55 13.70 4.60 -16.94
CA GLU A 55 14.19 3.49 -17.74
C GLU A 55 15.35 2.79 -17.06
N LEU A 56 15.24 1.47 -16.91
CA LEU A 56 16.31 0.62 -16.35
C LEU A 56 17.37 0.29 -17.42
N THR A 57 18.15 1.30 -17.80
CA THR A 57 19.27 1.16 -18.71
C THR A 57 20.58 0.92 -17.94
N LYS A 58 21.62 0.44 -18.64
CA LYS A 58 22.97 0.34 -18.06
C LYS A 58 23.44 1.69 -17.49
N THR A 59 23.16 2.78 -18.20
CA THR A 59 23.53 4.14 -17.75
C THR A 59 22.80 4.52 -16.46
N SER A 60 21.50 4.25 -16.33
CA SER A 60 20.75 4.58 -15.11
C SER A 60 21.21 3.77 -13.90
N ILE A 61 21.64 2.52 -14.11
CA ILE A 61 22.22 1.67 -13.04
C ILE A 61 23.61 2.20 -12.62
N ILE A 62 24.45 2.59 -13.58
CA ILE A 62 25.75 3.23 -13.30
C ILE A 62 25.54 4.54 -12.54
N ASN A 63 24.60 5.37 -12.95
CA ASN A 63 24.26 6.62 -12.26
C ASN A 63 23.85 6.37 -10.80
N LEU A 64 22.93 5.42 -10.57
CA LEU A 64 22.57 5.02 -9.20
C LEU A 64 23.79 4.61 -8.39
N ARG A 65 24.67 3.77 -8.95
CA ARG A 65 25.90 3.33 -8.29
C ARG A 65 26.83 4.50 -7.93
N ASN A 66 26.99 5.44 -8.87
CA ASN A 66 27.81 6.64 -8.64
C ASN A 66 27.23 7.55 -7.54
N VAL A 67 25.91 7.72 -7.49
CA VAL A 67 25.27 8.42 -6.38
C VAL A 67 25.53 7.71 -5.06
N LEU A 68 25.33 6.39 -5.02
CA LEU A 68 25.49 5.57 -3.81
C LEU A 68 26.93 5.58 -3.29
N SER A 69 27.93 5.56 -4.19
CA SER A 69 29.36 5.64 -3.82
C SER A 69 29.78 7.02 -3.32
N SER A 70 29.04 8.06 -3.70
CA SER A 70 29.33 9.46 -3.31
C SER A 70 28.66 9.86 -1.99
N VAL A 71 27.72 9.05 -1.47
CA VAL A 71 26.99 9.38 -0.24
C VAL A 71 27.27 8.35 0.85
N SER A 72 27.57 8.80 2.07
CA SER A 72 27.67 7.91 3.22
C SER A 72 26.30 7.70 3.86
N LEU A 73 25.76 6.50 3.79
CA LEU A 73 24.44 6.18 4.37
C LEU A 73 24.49 5.88 5.87
N GLN A 74 25.67 5.55 6.41
CA GLN A 74 25.85 5.15 7.82
C GLN A 74 24.88 4.02 8.22
N LYS A 75 23.94 4.30 9.14
CA LYS A 75 22.90 3.35 9.59
C LYS A 75 21.58 3.45 8.80
N LEU A 76 21.49 4.43 7.91
CA LEU A 76 20.27 4.65 7.12
C LEU A 76 20.16 3.61 6.03
N ARG A 77 19.03 2.92 5.94
CA ARG A 77 18.72 1.98 4.87
C ARG A 77 17.95 2.69 3.75
N LEU A 78 18.25 2.33 2.53
CA LEU A 78 17.47 2.76 1.38
C LEU A 78 16.46 1.68 1.03
N ALA A 79 15.21 2.07 0.81
CA ALA A 79 14.20 1.21 0.20
C ALA A 79 13.91 1.72 -1.21
N LEU A 80 14.19 0.94 -2.24
CA LEU A 80 14.01 1.32 -3.64
C LEU A 80 12.72 0.70 -4.20
N GLU A 81 11.80 1.57 -4.61
CA GLU A 81 10.58 1.21 -5.34
C GLU A 81 10.70 1.64 -6.81
N ILE A 82 10.53 0.71 -7.73
CA ILE A 82 10.58 0.97 -9.17
C ILE A 82 9.17 0.74 -9.74
N ARG A 83 8.46 1.81 -10.01
CA ARG A 83 7.08 1.72 -10.48
C ARG A 83 6.99 1.15 -11.88
N GLY A 84 6.04 0.22 -12.08
CA GLY A 84 5.75 -0.36 -13.37
C GLY A 84 6.69 -1.49 -13.80
N VAL A 85 7.62 -1.90 -12.93
CA VAL A 85 8.54 -3.02 -13.19
C VAL A 85 8.32 -4.10 -12.12
N ARG A 86 8.11 -5.33 -12.55
CA ARG A 86 7.98 -6.47 -11.64
C ARG A 86 9.34 -6.93 -11.12
N SER A 87 9.36 -7.54 -9.95
CA SER A 87 10.57 -8.10 -9.32
C SER A 87 11.36 -9.02 -10.24
N SER A 88 10.65 -9.87 -11.02
CA SER A 88 11.25 -10.80 -11.98
C SER A 88 11.86 -10.13 -13.22
N GLN A 89 11.59 -8.85 -13.45
CA GLN A 89 12.07 -8.08 -14.61
C GLN A 89 13.27 -7.19 -14.28
N LEU A 90 13.74 -7.21 -13.01
CA LEU A 90 14.89 -6.40 -12.61
C LEU A 90 16.19 -6.94 -13.24
N PRO A 91 17.00 -6.08 -13.88
CA PRO A 91 18.29 -6.49 -14.45
C PRO A 91 19.23 -7.03 -13.38
N PRO A 92 20.03 -8.08 -13.67
CA PRO A 92 21.00 -8.65 -12.73
C PRO A 92 21.99 -7.60 -12.18
N GLU A 93 22.41 -6.66 -13.01
CA GLU A 93 23.33 -5.58 -12.64
C GLU A 93 22.72 -4.66 -11.57
N LEU A 94 21.40 -4.37 -11.67
CA LEU A 94 20.70 -3.61 -10.65
C LEU A 94 20.61 -4.40 -9.34
N LEU A 95 20.22 -5.69 -9.43
CA LEU A 95 20.13 -6.55 -8.25
C LEU A 95 21.48 -6.67 -7.53
N ASN A 96 22.58 -6.78 -8.27
CA ASN A 96 23.94 -6.79 -7.71
C ASN A 96 24.27 -5.46 -7.02
N THR A 97 23.96 -4.32 -7.65
CA THR A 97 24.11 -3.00 -7.04
C THR A 97 23.28 -2.86 -5.77
N MET A 98 22.04 -3.30 -5.79
CA MET A 98 21.16 -3.23 -4.63
C MET A 98 21.69 -4.08 -3.46
N ARG A 99 22.21 -5.28 -3.73
CA ARG A 99 22.83 -6.14 -2.69
C ARG A 99 24.11 -5.54 -2.14
N GLU A 100 24.99 -5.02 -3.02
CA GLU A 100 26.26 -4.39 -2.63
C GLU A 100 26.05 -3.21 -1.67
N TYR A 101 25.06 -2.38 -1.94
CA TYR A 101 24.73 -1.22 -1.10
C TYR A 101 23.64 -1.51 -0.06
N ASN A 102 23.28 -2.76 0.12
CA ASN A 102 22.29 -3.20 1.10
C ASN A 102 20.94 -2.45 1.00
N ILE A 103 20.47 -2.24 -0.23
CA ILE A 103 19.21 -1.55 -0.53
C ILE A 103 18.07 -2.54 -0.36
N VAL A 104 17.00 -2.14 0.31
CA VAL A 104 15.77 -2.94 0.43
C VAL A 104 14.94 -2.79 -0.85
N HIS A 105 14.53 -3.90 -1.46
CA HIS A 105 13.59 -3.86 -2.58
C HIS A 105 12.18 -3.65 -2.06
N CYS A 106 11.61 -2.46 -2.32
CA CYS A 106 10.25 -2.13 -1.94
C CYS A 106 9.26 -2.58 -3.01
N THR A 107 8.32 -3.43 -2.64
CA THR A 107 7.29 -4.00 -3.52
C THR A 107 5.89 -3.81 -2.96
N ASP A 108 4.86 -4.20 -3.70
CA ASP A 108 3.46 -4.18 -3.26
C ASP A 108 2.94 -5.61 -3.02
N LEU A 109 3.02 -6.08 -1.78
CA LEU A 109 2.50 -7.40 -1.40
C LEU A 109 0.99 -7.53 -1.64
N SER A 110 0.22 -6.44 -1.54
CA SER A 110 -1.23 -6.50 -1.81
C SER A 110 -1.57 -6.84 -3.27
N ARG A 111 -0.56 -6.87 -4.14
CA ARG A 111 -0.66 -7.28 -5.55
C ARG A 111 0.11 -8.57 -5.85
N GLY A 112 0.57 -9.28 -4.81
CA GLY A 112 1.35 -10.49 -4.94
C GLY A 112 2.79 -10.26 -5.44
N GLU A 113 3.35 -9.05 -5.24
CA GLU A 113 4.70 -8.71 -5.67
C GLU A 113 5.70 -8.89 -4.52
N MET A 114 6.40 -10.00 -4.51
CA MET A 114 7.47 -10.26 -3.54
C MET A 114 8.77 -9.55 -3.92
N PRO A 115 9.61 -9.17 -2.94
CA PRO A 115 10.94 -8.64 -3.23
C PRO A 115 11.78 -9.61 -4.06
N ALA A 116 12.65 -9.10 -4.93
CA ALA A 116 13.52 -9.92 -5.78
C ALA A 116 14.62 -10.66 -5.00
N TYR A 117 14.84 -10.30 -3.75
CA TYR A 117 15.75 -10.96 -2.81
C TYR A 117 15.37 -10.63 -1.37
N GLU A 118 15.77 -11.48 -0.44
CA GLU A 118 15.58 -11.29 0.99
C GLU A 118 16.57 -10.25 1.55
N SER A 119 16.10 -9.44 2.50
CA SER A 119 16.86 -8.45 3.24
C SER A 119 16.45 -8.54 4.72
N ASP A 120 17.26 -7.98 5.62
CA ASP A 120 16.93 -7.87 7.05
C ASP A 120 15.67 -7.04 7.33
N ILE A 121 15.28 -6.18 6.38
CA ILE A 121 14.03 -5.41 6.43
C ILE A 121 13.17 -5.77 5.22
N LEU A 122 11.94 -6.21 5.45
CA LEU A 122 10.89 -6.19 4.43
C LEU A 122 10.22 -4.82 4.46
N TYR A 123 10.26 -4.08 3.36
CA TYR A 123 9.56 -2.81 3.21
C TYR A 123 8.56 -2.92 2.06
N THR A 124 7.26 -2.83 2.37
CA THR A 124 6.20 -2.94 1.37
C THR A 124 5.28 -1.74 1.39
N ARG A 125 4.76 -1.35 0.23
CA ARG A 125 3.76 -0.29 0.07
C ARG A 125 2.51 -0.86 -0.57
N LEU A 126 1.46 -0.96 0.21
CA LEU A 126 0.22 -1.64 -0.13
C LEU A 126 -0.75 -0.67 -0.83
N PHE A 127 -0.96 -0.84 -2.13
CA PHE A 127 -1.86 0.00 -2.93
C PHE A 127 -3.21 -0.67 -3.21
N GLY A 128 -3.29 -1.99 -3.06
CA GLY A 128 -4.49 -2.78 -3.32
C GLY A 128 -4.74 -3.04 -4.81
N LYS A 129 -5.77 -3.83 -5.06
CA LYS A 129 -6.14 -4.32 -6.40
C LYS A 129 -6.95 -3.30 -7.21
N GLY A 130 -7.46 -2.24 -6.57
CA GLY A 130 -8.28 -1.21 -7.20
C GLY A 130 -7.49 -0.20 -8.03
N LYS A 131 -8.20 0.53 -8.92
CA LYS A 131 -7.61 1.65 -9.66
C LYS A 131 -7.37 2.84 -8.72
N HIS A 132 -6.26 3.54 -8.91
CA HIS A 132 -5.91 4.75 -8.14
C HIS A 132 -5.97 4.58 -6.62
N ASN A 133 -5.65 3.36 -6.12
CA ASN A 133 -5.70 3.00 -4.69
C ASN A 133 -7.11 3.04 -4.08
N VAL A 134 -8.15 3.11 -4.90
CA VAL A 134 -9.55 3.03 -4.46
C VAL A 134 -9.86 1.56 -4.18
N TYR A 135 -9.51 1.15 -2.97
CA TYR A 135 -9.62 -0.22 -2.49
C TYR A 135 -9.63 -0.25 -0.97
N GLN A 136 -10.33 -1.21 -0.41
CA GLN A 136 -10.26 -1.56 1.01
C GLN A 136 -10.08 -3.08 1.10
N PRO A 137 -9.00 -3.60 1.68
CA PRO A 137 -8.74 -5.03 1.75
C PRO A 137 -9.72 -5.73 2.71
N THR A 138 -10.11 -6.96 2.38
CA THR A 138 -10.85 -7.84 3.29
C THR A 138 -9.93 -8.35 4.41
N ASP A 139 -10.49 -9.09 5.36
CA ASP A 139 -9.69 -9.70 6.44
C ASP A 139 -8.78 -10.80 5.89
N GLU A 140 -9.29 -11.59 4.95
CA GLU A 140 -8.53 -12.65 4.27
C GLU A 140 -7.32 -12.05 3.55
N GLU A 141 -7.53 -10.98 2.78
CA GLU A 141 -6.45 -10.30 2.06
C GLU A 141 -5.40 -9.70 3.00
N LEU A 142 -5.82 -9.10 4.13
CA LEU A 142 -4.87 -8.61 5.13
C LEU A 142 -4.10 -9.75 5.79
N SER A 143 -4.75 -10.90 6.05
CA SER A 143 -4.10 -12.09 6.58
C SER A 143 -3.10 -12.68 5.59
N GLU A 144 -3.44 -12.74 4.31
CA GLU A 144 -2.54 -13.20 3.24
C GLU A 144 -1.29 -12.31 3.18
N ILE A 145 -1.48 -10.98 3.16
CA ILE A 145 -0.36 -10.01 3.17
C ILE A 145 0.53 -10.20 4.39
N ASP A 146 -0.04 -10.40 5.58
CA ASP A 146 0.73 -10.63 6.81
C ASP A 146 1.49 -11.96 6.78
N ASN A 147 0.87 -13.03 6.27
CA ASN A 147 1.49 -14.33 6.11
C ASN A 147 2.65 -14.26 5.09
N GLU A 148 2.44 -13.65 3.93
CA GLU A 148 3.49 -13.44 2.93
C GLU A 148 4.66 -12.63 3.51
N ALA A 149 4.37 -11.53 4.19
CA ALA A 149 5.40 -10.72 4.83
C ALA A 149 6.19 -11.48 5.91
N SER A 150 5.52 -12.38 6.63
CA SER A 150 6.11 -13.16 7.72
C SER A 150 6.80 -14.46 7.25
N SER A 151 6.63 -14.87 5.99
CA SER A 151 7.19 -16.10 5.43
C SER A 151 8.69 -16.00 5.15
N GLY A 152 9.24 -14.79 4.98
CA GLY A 152 10.64 -14.53 4.73
C GLY A 152 11.49 -14.52 6.01
N LYS A 153 12.80 -14.26 5.85
CA LYS A 153 13.79 -14.19 6.94
C LYS A 153 14.06 -12.78 7.43
N SER A 154 13.21 -11.81 7.06
CA SER A 154 13.41 -10.41 7.46
C SER A 154 13.19 -10.25 8.97
N GLU A 155 14.14 -9.62 9.63
CA GLU A 155 14.05 -9.34 11.08
C GLU A 155 13.03 -8.26 11.40
N LYS A 156 12.80 -7.35 10.46
CA LYS A 156 11.86 -6.23 10.57
C LYS A 156 10.91 -6.20 9.37
N ILE A 157 9.63 -5.93 9.64
CA ILE A 157 8.61 -5.78 8.61
C ILE A 157 8.00 -4.38 8.75
N ALA A 158 8.08 -3.60 7.66
CA ALA A 158 7.49 -2.28 7.56
C ALA A 158 6.46 -2.25 6.43
N MET A 159 5.19 -2.06 6.77
CA MET A 159 4.08 -1.98 5.83
C MET A 159 3.54 -0.55 5.76
N SER A 160 3.57 0.05 4.59
CA SER A 160 3.01 1.38 4.34
C SER A 160 1.69 1.24 3.59
N PHE A 161 0.59 1.58 4.24
CA PHE A 161 -0.75 1.49 3.69
C PHE A 161 -1.07 2.70 2.82
N HIS A 162 -1.50 2.46 1.58
CA HIS A 162 -1.89 3.48 0.60
C HIS A 162 -3.31 3.30 0.07
N PHE A 163 -4.11 2.48 0.73
CA PHE A 163 -5.55 2.35 0.48
C PHE A 163 -6.29 3.65 0.85
N VAL A 164 -7.50 3.82 0.37
CA VAL A 164 -8.33 5.01 0.71
C VAL A 164 -8.49 5.17 2.22
N ARG A 165 -8.70 4.06 2.95
CA ARG A 165 -8.86 4.04 4.41
C ARG A 165 -7.59 3.61 5.15
N MET A 166 -6.42 4.02 4.65
CA MET A 166 -5.09 3.53 5.04
C MET A 166 -4.87 3.40 6.55
N TYR A 167 -5.25 4.41 7.35
CA TYR A 167 -5.05 4.36 8.80
C TYR A 167 -6.01 3.41 9.51
N LYS A 168 -7.25 3.26 9.02
CA LYS A 168 -8.23 2.30 9.55
C LYS A 168 -7.79 0.87 9.25
N ASP A 169 -7.34 0.59 8.04
CA ASP A 169 -6.90 -0.73 7.63
C ASP A 169 -5.59 -1.14 8.32
N ALA A 170 -4.65 -0.19 8.51
CA ALA A 170 -3.46 -0.43 9.32
C ALA A 170 -3.81 -0.75 10.79
N ALA A 171 -4.79 -0.03 11.36
CA ALA A 171 -5.27 -0.30 12.72
C ALA A 171 -5.94 -1.68 12.83
N ARG A 172 -6.73 -2.08 11.81
CA ARG A 172 -7.34 -3.42 11.74
C ARG A 172 -6.28 -4.52 11.76
N LEU A 173 -5.27 -4.42 10.89
CA LEU A 173 -4.17 -5.39 10.87
C LEU A 173 -3.41 -5.41 12.19
N LYS A 174 -3.12 -4.24 12.78
CA LYS A 174 -2.47 -4.16 14.09
C LYS A 174 -3.28 -4.87 15.18
N THR A 175 -4.60 -4.66 15.21
CA THR A 175 -5.49 -5.34 16.17
C THR A 175 -5.47 -6.85 15.95
N TYR A 176 -5.55 -7.30 14.71
CA TYR A 176 -5.46 -8.72 14.35
C TYR A 176 -4.15 -9.36 14.85
N LYS A 177 -3.01 -8.71 14.61
CA LYS A 177 -1.70 -9.21 15.10
C LYS A 177 -1.61 -9.29 16.62
N GLN A 178 -2.36 -8.48 17.34
CA GLN A 178 -2.35 -8.46 18.80
C GLN A 178 -3.35 -9.46 19.42
N SER A 179 -4.49 -9.67 18.78
CA SER A 179 -5.62 -10.42 19.36
C SER A 179 -6.00 -11.70 18.61
N GLY A 180 -5.46 -11.90 17.41
CA GLY A 180 -5.86 -13.00 16.51
C GLY A 180 -7.22 -12.77 15.83
N LYS A 181 -7.85 -11.60 16.01
CA LYS A 181 -9.17 -11.29 15.46
C LYS A 181 -9.21 -9.91 14.84
N PHE A 182 -9.83 -9.79 13.67
CA PHE A 182 -10.12 -8.50 13.09
C PHE A 182 -11.29 -7.81 13.79
N PRO A 183 -11.21 -6.51 14.06
CA PRO A 183 -12.32 -5.75 14.63
C PRO A 183 -13.41 -5.53 13.59
N MET A 184 -14.66 -5.40 14.04
CA MET A 184 -15.76 -4.94 13.20
C MET A 184 -15.48 -3.52 12.68
N ILE A 185 -15.99 -3.21 11.49
CA ILE A 185 -15.87 -1.89 10.84
C ILE A 185 -17.07 -0.99 11.14
N THR A 186 -18.23 -1.63 11.38
CA THR A 186 -19.47 -0.97 11.73
C THR A 186 -19.96 -1.45 13.08
N ARG A 187 -21.13 -0.97 13.53
CA ARG A 187 -21.76 -1.39 14.77
C ARG A 187 -22.69 -2.58 14.61
N SER A 188 -23.04 -2.90 13.37
CA SER A 188 -24.03 -3.89 12.97
C SER A 188 -23.42 -4.92 12.05
N THR A 189 -24.21 -5.94 11.67
CA THR A 189 -23.86 -6.94 10.66
C THR A 189 -24.91 -7.03 9.57
N GLY A 190 -24.60 -7.69 8.45
CA GLY A 190 -25.51 -7.91 7.33
C GLY A 190 -25.95 -6.62 6.66
N LEU A 191 -27.23 -6.51 6.34
CA LEU A 191 -27.77 -5.33 5.65
C LEU A 191 -27.65 -4.05 6.46
N ALA A 192 -27.78 -4.11 7.79
CA ALA A 192 -27.62 -2.94 8.63
C ALA A 192 -26.18 -2.39 8.57
N SER A 193 -25.17 -3.25 8.54
CA SER A 193 -23.79 -2.85 8.31
C SER A 193 -23.59 -2.22 6.93
N LEU A 194 -24.18 -2.80 5.88
CA LEU A 194 -24.15 -2.23 4.54
C LEU A 194 -24.78 -0.83 4.51
N GLU A 195 -25.93 -0.65 5.15
CA GLU A 195 -26.59 0.66 5.25
C GLU A 195 -25.72 1.68 5.95
N GLU A 196 -25.04 1.32 7.06
CA GLU A 196 -24.08 2.18 7.75
C GLU A 196 -22.93 2.63 6.79
N VAL A 197 -22.35 1.70 6.05
CA VAL A 197 -21.25 1.99 5.12
C VAL A 197 -21.70 2.85 3.94
N LEU A 198 -22.87 2.59 3.36
CA LEU A 198 -23.41 3.38 2.24
C LEU A 198 -23.85 4.77 2.69
N SER A 199 -24.38 4.92 3.91
CA SER A 199 -24.84 6.21 4.43
C SER A 199 -23.70 7.23 4.60
N GLU A 200 -22.43 6.80 4.60
CA GLU A 200 -21.29 7.71 4.73
C GLU A 200 -21.19 8.71 3.57
N ASP A 201 -21.38 8.26 2.33
CA ASP A 201 -21.14 9.09 1.15
C ASP A 201 -21.83 8.60 -0.16
N ALA A 202 -22.70 7.58 -0.11
CA ALA A 202 -23.47 7.17 -1.27
C ALA A 202 -24.43 8.30 -1.69
N ARG A 203 -24.49 8.56 -2.99
CA ARG A 203 -25.36 9.61 -3.56
C ARG A 203 -26.50 8.98 -4.30
N PHE A 204 -27.69 9.57 -4.17
CA PHE A 204 -28.93 9.15 -4.81
C PHE A 204 -29.61 10.34 -5.50
N PRO A 205 -30.39 10.10 -6.58
CA PRO A 205 -30.61 8.81 -7.24
C PRO A 205 -29.34 8.31 -7.92
N SER A 206 -29.17 6.98 -8.00
CA SER A 206 -27.98 6.36 -8.59
C SER A 206 -28.31 5.05 -9.30
N ALA A 207 -27.74 4.85 -10.48
CA ALA A 207 -27.84 3.57 -11.18
C ALA A 207 -26.98 2.50 -10.47
N LYS A 208 -27.39 1.22 -10.58
CA LYS A 208 -26.64 0.09 -10.00
C LYS A 208 -25.13 0.17 -10.30
N GLN A 209 -24.77 0.37 -11.56
CA GLN A 209 -23.35 0.41 -11.99
C GLN A 209 -22.58 1.59 -11.37
N GLU A 210 -23.26 2.71 -11.15
CA GLU A 210 -22.70 3.87 -10.47
C GLU A 210 -22.47 3.58 -8.98
N LEU A 211 -23.44 2.93 -8.31
CA LEU A 211 -23.28 2.49 -6.92
C LEU A 211 -22.09 1.51 -6.78
N ILE A 212 -22.00 0.52 -7.66
CA ILE A 212 -20.87 -0.42 -7.65
C ILE A 212 -19.55 0.33 -7.87
N ARG A 213 -19.47 1.25 -8.82
CA ARG A 213 -18.28 2.02 -9.12
C ARG A 213 -17.84 2.90 -7.96
N SER A 214 -18.76 3.59 -7.30
CA SER A 214 -18.48 4.56 -6.24
C SER A 214 -18.33 3.92 -4.87
N GLN A 215 -19.04 2.84 -4.57
CA GLN A 215 -19.15 2.24 -3.24
C GLN A 215 -18.58 0.82 -3.15
N GLY A 216 -18.49 0.11 -4.29
CA GLY A 216 -18.18 -1.32 -4.32
C GLY A 216 -16.81 -1.70 -3.77
N TRP A 217 -15.87 -0.76 -3.69
CA TRP A 217 -14.53 -0.96 -3.14
C TRP A 217 -14.48 -1.02 -1.61
N LYS A 218 -15.52 -0.56 -0.93
CA LYS A 218 -15.64 -0.60 0.52
C LYS A 218 -15.96 -2.02 0.98
N ILE A 219 -15.62 -2.33 2.22
CA ILE A 219 -16.07 -3.55 2.89
C ILE A 219 -17.11 -3.23 3.95
N PHE A 220 -17.91 -4.24 4.30
CA PHE A 220 -18.87 -4.17 5.39
C PHE A 220 -18.89 -5.49 6.17
N ASP A 221 -19.39 -5.48 7.41
CA ASP A 221 -19.50 -6.66 8.25
C ASP A 221 -20.69 -7.51 7.82
N LEU A 222 -20.47 -8.57 7.02
CA LEU A 222 -21.53 -9.52 6.68
C LEU A 222 -21.95 -10.30 7.93
N THR A 223 -20.98 -10.73 8.72
CA THR A 223 -21.15 -11.31 10.06
C THR A 223 -20.12 -10.69 11.01
N GLU A 224 -20.13 -11.07 12.29
CA GLU A 224 -19.11 -10.62 13.25
C GLU A 224 -17.66 -11.02 12.85
N THR A 225 -17.53 -12.07 12.05
CA THR A 225 -16.22 -12.63 11.66
C THR A 225 -15.93 -12.61 10.17
N ASN A 226 -16.85 -12.10 9.34
CA ASN A 226 -16.69 -12.08 7.90
C ASN A 226 -17.02 -10.71 7.31
N ARG A 227 -16.09 -10.12 6.54
CA ARG A 227 -16.16 -8.85 5.83
C ARG A 227 -15.98 -9.10 4.35
N ILE A 228 -16.95 -8.62 3.57
CA ILE A 228 -16.94 -8.73 2.11
C ILE A 228 -17.05 -7.35 1.47
N HIS A 229 -16.70 -7.26 0.19
CA HIS A 229 -16.86 -6.02 -0.54
C HIS A 229 -18.36 -5.69 -0.75
N VAL A 230 -18.67 -4.42 -0.62
CA VAL A 230 -19.99 -3.86 -0.92
C VAL A 230 -20.42 -4.20 -2.35
N GLY A 231 -19.44 -4.19 -3.29
CA GLY A 231 -19.67 -4.55 -4.69
C GLY A 231 -20.23 -5.94 -4.90
N ASP A 232 -19.84 -6.92 -4.07
CA ASP A 232 -20.32 -8.31 -4.17
C ASP A 232 -21.83 -8.40 -3.88
N LEU A 233 -22.32 -7.56 -2.97
CA LEU A 233 -23.73 -7.53 -2.64
C LEU A 233 -24.53 -6.64 -3.59
N LEU A 234 -24.02 -5.45 -3.93
CA LEU A 234 -24.63 -4.56 -4.92
C LEU A 234 -24.72 -5.23 -6.31
N GLY A 235 -23.79 -6.12 -6.64
CA GLY A 235 -23.82 -6.91 -7.87
C GLY A 235 -25.08 -7.76 -8.04
N LYS A 236 -25.72 -8.16 -6.94
CA LYS A 236 -26.97 -8.94 -6.93
C LYS A 236 -28.24 -8.11 -7.17
N LEU A 237 -28.13 -6.78 -7.12
CA LEU A 237 -29.26 -5.91 -7.43
C LEU A 237 -29.72 -6.05 -8.89
N PRO A 238 -31.02 -5.93 -9.19
CA PRO A 238 -31.48 -5.73 -10.55
C PRO A 238 -30.87 -4.48 -11.20
N GLU A 239 -30.82 -4.48 -12.53
CA GLU A 239 -30.42 -3.27 -13.28
C GLU A 239 -31.57 -2.24 -13.19
N ALA A 240 -31.30 -1.18 -12.41
CA ALA A 240 -32.26 -0.10 -12.16
C ALA A 240 -31.51 1.15 -11.64
N THR A 241 -32.23 2.26 -11.60
CA THR A 241 -31.85 3.46 -10.83
C THR A 241 -32.58 3.41 -9.48
N TYR A 242 -31.82 3.61 -8.42
CA TYR A 242 -32.27 3.61 -7.04
C TYR A 242 -32.40 5.03 -6.53
N ASN A 243 -33.52 5.38 -5.93
CA ASN A 243 -33.79 6.75 -5.51
C ASN A 243 -33.21 7.09 -4.14
N ASP A 244 -33.07 6.08 -3.30
CA ASP A 244 -32.52 6.22 -1.94
C ASP A 244 -31.96 4.89 -1.42
N LEU A 245 -31.34 4.95 -0.24
CA LEU A 245 -30.74 3.81 0.43
C LEU A 245 -31.77 2.76 0.87
N GLY A 246 -32.99 3.20 1.24
CA GLY A 246 -34.06 2.30 1.65
C GLY A 246 -34.49 1.39 0.50
N GLU A 247 -34.60 1.92 -0.73
CA GLU A 247 -34.89 1.12 -1.91
C GLU A 247 -33.81 0.07 -2.19
N VAL A 248 -32.54 0.43 -2.05
CA VAL A 248 -31.40 -0.51 -2.16
C VAL A 248 -31.55 -1.65 -1.15
N ALA A 249 -31.74 -1.32 0.12
CA ALA A 249 -31.89 -2.29 1.20
C ALA A 249 -33.08 -3.22 1.01
N GLU A 250 -34.24 -2.68 0.62
CA GLU A 250 -35.45 -3.44 0.31
C GLU A 250 -35.25 -4.46 -0.82
N ARG A 251 -34.56 -4.04 -1.90
CA ARG A 251 -34.27 -4.92 -3.03
C ARG A 251 -33.29 -6.03 -2.64
N LEU A 252 -32.26 -5.70 -1.87
CA LEU A 252 -31.31 -6.69 -1.38
C LEU A 252 -31.96 -7.71 -0.45
N LYS A 253 -32.85 -7.31 0.45
CA LYS A 253 -33.64 -8.24 1.29
C LYS A 253 -34.38 -9.31 0.48
N ARG A 254 -34.87 -8.95 -0.73
CA ARG A 254 -35.59 -9.88 -1.61
C ARG A 254 -34.67 -10.85 -2.34
N VAL A 255 -33.45 -10.41 -2.69
CA VAL A 255 -32.46 -11.20 -3.44
C VAL A 255 -31.67 -12.14 -2.53
N MET A 256 -31.58 -11.83 -1.24
CA MET A 256 -30.85 -12.63 -0.24
C MET A 256 -31.73 -13.72 0.42
N ARG A 257 -33.03 -13.75 0.16
CA ARG A 257 -33.94 -14.83 0.57
C ARG A 257 -33.89 -15.99 -0.41
#